data_62cd0ccc99e9e1e0e94e3c39be7df6ba
#
_entry.id   62cd0ccc99e9e1e0e94e3c39be7df6ba
#
_cell.length_a   1.000
_cell.length_b   1.000
_cell.length_c   1.000
_cell.angle_alpha   90.00
_cell.angle_beta   90.00
_cell.angle_gamma   90.00
#
_symmetry.space_group_name_H-M   'P 1'
#
loop_
_entity.id
_entity.type
_entity.pdbx_description
1 polymer ?
#
loop_
_entity_poly.entity_id
_entity_poly.type
_entity_poly.pdbx_seq_one_letter_code
_entity_poly.pdbx_strand_id
1 'polypeptide(L)'
;MDNLSTYKSGFVAIIGRPNVGKSTLMNHLIGQKIAITSSKAQTTRNRIQTVYTDDEGQIVFLDTPGINKAKNKLGEYMMNVAYSTLNEVDIVMWIVEPTTFIGAGERHIIDVVSKVNTPVVLVINKTDTVDKQAVADAINTYKEVHDFDAIVPVSALRGHNQAELIKTLKRLLPFGPQFYDEDTITDQPERQIVAEMIREQALRQLDKEIPHGIAVVIDRMKERPDGSCMDIEATIICERDSHKGIIIGKQGAM
;
A
#
# COMPACT_ATOMS: atom_id res chain seq x y z
N MET A 1 26.56 -25.84 -2.45
CA MET A 1 26.31 -25.55 -3.89
C MET A 1 24.99 -24.84 -3.95
N ASP A 2 25.06 -23.58 -4.30
CA ASP A 2 24.02 -22.61 -4.06
C ASP A 2 22.75 -22.87 -4.84
N ASN A 3 21.61 -22.91 -4.17
CA ASN A 3 20.26 -23.02 -4.72
C ASN A 3 19.82 -21.76 -5.51
N LEU A 4 20.79 -20.99 -6.02
CA LEU A 4 20.58 -19.75 -6.77
C LEU A 4 19.85 -19.92 -8.12
N SER A 5 19.74 -21.17 -8.61
CA SER A 5 19.15 -21.40 -9.94
C SER A 5 17.62 -21.45 -9.99
N THR A 6 16.95 -21.48 -8.84
CA THR A 6 15.47 -21.60 -8.78
C THR A 6 14.80 -20.53 -7.94
N TYR A 7 15.53 -19.81 -7.10
CA TYR A 7 15.00 -18.79 -6.22
C TYR A 7 14.62 -17.52 -6.99
N LYS A 8 13.43 -17.00 -6.76
CA LYS A 8 12.89 -15.82 -7.43
C LYS A 8 12.89 -14.62 -6.48
N SER A 9 13.50 -13.51 -6.89
CA SER A 9 13.48 -12.30 -6.05
C SER A 9 13.38 -11.04 -6.88
N GLY A 10 12.71 -10.04 -6.32
CA GLY A 10 12.57 -8.74 -6.97
C GLY A 10 11.60 -7.80 -6.29
N PHE A 11 11.49 -6.63 -6.88
CA PHE A 11 10.71 -5.51 -6.37
C PHE A 11 9.39 -5.38 -7.11
N VAL A 12 8.30 -5.17 -6.36
CA VAL A 12 6.93 -5.02 -6.88
C VAL A 12 6.35 -3.70 -6.41
N ALA A 13 6.16 -2.74 -7.31
CA ALA A 13 5.46 -1.50 -6.99
C ALA A 13 3.95 -1.73 -6.93
N ILE A 14 3.32 -1.27 -5.86
CA ILE A 14 1.87 -1.32 -5.70
C ILE A 14 1.29 0.06 -6.05
N ILE A 15 0.53 0.14 -7.13
CA ILE A 15 -0.12 1.36 -7.58
C ILE A 15 -1.64 1.21 -7.66
N GLY A 16 -2.34 2.32 -7.77
CA GLY A 16 -3.79 2.37 -7.89
C GLY A 16 -4.36 3.63 -7.27
N ARG A 17 -5.63 3.89 -7.51
CA ARG A 17 -6.33 5.03 -6.90
C ARG A 17 -6.34 4.92 -5.37
N PRO A 18 -6.59 6.03 -4.65
CA PRO A 18 -6.91 5.96 -3.22
C PRO A 18 -8.08 5.00 -2.96
N ASN A 19 -8.02 4.29 -1.83
CA ASN A 19 -9.07 3.42 -1.30
C ASN A 19 -9.40 2.14 -2.11
N VAL A 20 -8.64 1.79 -3.14
CA VAL A 20 -8.81 0.50 -3.85
C VAL A 20 -8.31 -0.70 -3.03
N GLY A 21 -7.65 -0.47 -1.88
CA GLY A 21 -7.23 -1.51 -0.94
C GLY A 21 -5.77 -1.92 -1.02
N LYS A 22 -4.86 -1.06 -1.54
CA LYS A 22 -3.41 -1.32 -1.64
C LYS A 22 -2.79 -1.76 -0.32
N SER A 23 -2.85 -0.91 0.69
CA SER A 23 -2.27 -1.18 2.02
C SER A 23 -2.98 -2.35 2.74
N THR A 24 -4.26 -2.56 2.48
CA THR A 24 -5.00 -3.73 3.01
C THR A 24 -4.44 -5.01 2.41
N LEU A 25 -4.28 -5.06 1.09
CA LEU A 25 -3.72 -6.23 0.41
C LEU A 25 -2.29 -6.52 0.90
N MET A 26 -1.44 -5.50 0.96
CA MET A 26 -0.07 -5.62 1.44
C MET A 26 -0.01 -6.20 2.86
N ASN A 27 -0.78 -5.63 3.81
CA ASN A 27 -0.83 -6.14 5.18
C ASN A 27 -1.27 -7.60 5.25
N HIS A 28 -2.24 -8.01 4.42
CA HIS A 28 -2.70 -9.40 4.38
C HIS A 28 -1.66 -10.35 3.77
N LEU A 29 -0.96 -9.94 2.72
CA LEU A 29 0.10 -10.75 2.09
C LEU A 29 1.25 -11.00 3.07
N ILE A 30 1.59 -10.01 3.88
CA ILE A 30 2.66 -10.08 4.88
C ILE A 30 2.19 -10.78 6.18
N GLY A 31 0.88 -10.83 6.44
CA GLY A 31 0.31 -11.37 7.68
C GLY A 31 0.45 -10.43 8.88
N GLN A 32 0.91 -9.20 8.67
CA GLN A 32 1.12 -8.20 9.73
C GLN A 32 0.64 -6.81 9.30
N LYS A 33 0.26 -5.99 10.27
CA LYS A 33 -0.16 -4.61 10.05
C LYS A 33 1.05 -3.66 10.05
N ILE A 34 1.61 -3.40 8.89
CA ILE A 34 2.71 -2.46 8.68
C ILE A 34 2.19 -1.13 8.12
N ALA A 35 1.34 -1.18 7.09
CA ALA A 35 0.74 0.01 6.51
C ALA A 35 -0.60 0.34 7.16
N ILE A 36 -0.86 1.62 7.39
CA ILE A 36 -2.15 2.07 7.90
C ILE A 36 -3.23 2.00 6.82
N THR A 37 -4.45 1.76 7.27
CA THR A 37 -5.62 1.62 6.39
C THR A 37 -6.72 2.60 6.81
N SER A 38 -7.29 3.32 5.84
CA SER A 38 -8.42 4.22 6.07
C SER A 38 -9.26 4.34 4.81
N SER A 39 -10.54 4.66 4.98
CA SER A 39 -11.43 5.05 3.87
C SER A 39 -11.13 6.46 3.33
N LYS A 40 -10.27 7.24 4.00
CA LYS A 40 -9.93 8.60 3.61
C LYS A 40 -8.80 8.61 2.57
N ALA A 41 -8.82 9.58 1.66
CA ALA A 41 -7.74 9.77 0.70
C ALA A 41 -6.43 10.17 1.42
N GLN A 42 -5.29 10.00 0.75
CA GLN A 42 -3.97 10.33 1.29
C GLN A 42 -3.60 9.58 2.60
N THR A 43 -4.07 8.35 2.74
CA THR A 43 -3.73 7.48 3.87
C THR A 43 -2.23 7.17 3.84
N THR A 44 -1.72 6.62 2.75
CA THR A 44 -0.29 6.40 2.52
C THR A 44 0.33 7.66 1.91
N ARG A 45 1.34 8.25 2.55
CA ARG A 45 2.02 9.47 2.10
C ARG A 45 3.43 9.21 1.58
N ASN A 46 4.10 8.25 2.17
CA ASN A 46 5.46 7.84 1.81
C ASN A 46 5.42 6.43 1.22
N ARG A 47 6.46 6.06 0.49
CA ARG A 47 6.69 4.67 0.08
C ARG A 47 6.91 3.82 1.33
N ILE A 48 6.17 2.72 1.45
CA ILE A 48 6.34 1.73 2.50
C ILE A 48 6.86 0.46 1.86
N GLN A 49 7.99 -0.03 2.36
CA GLN A 49 8.57 -1.28 1.90
C GLN A 49 8.19 -2.40 2.86
N THR A 50 7.76 -3.52 2.29
CA THR A 50 7.54 -4.76 3.03
C THR A 50 8.10 -5.94 2.26
N VAL A 51 8.51 -6.97 2.98
CA VAL A 51 9.17 -8.14 2.43
C VAL A 51 8.32 -9.37 2.70
N TYR A 52 8.01 -10.10 1.65
CA TYR A 52 7.41 -11.43 1.70
C TYR A 52 8.48 -12.45 1.33
N THR A 53 8.75 -13.41 2.20
CA THR A 53 9.76 -14.47 1.98
C THR A 53 9.14 -15.85 2.17
N ASP A 54 9.46 -16.77 1.28
CA ASP A 54 9.21 -18.20 1.44
C ASP A 54 10.32 -19.02 0.75
N ASP A 55 10.20 -20.34 0.75
CA ASP A 55 11.21 -21.27 0.21
C ASP A 55 11.49 -21.10 -1.29
N GLU A 56 10.56 -20.50 -2.04
CA GLU A 56 10.64 -20.35 -3.50
C GLU A 56 11.10 -18.95 -3.94
N GLY A 57 11.01 -17.94 -3.05
CA GLY A 57 11.37 -16.60 -3.45
C GLY A 57 11.12 -15.52 -2.40
N GLN A 58 11.58 -14.32 -2.74
CA GLN A 58 11.39 -13.11 -1.94
C GLN A 58 10.80 -12.00 -2.80
N ILE A 59 9.69 -11.43 -2.35
CA ILE A 59 9.01 -10.30 -3.01
C ILE A 59 9.14 -9.07 -2.12
N VAL A 60 9.77 -8.03 -2.62
CA VAL A 60 9.85 -6.73 -1.93
C VAL A 60 8.74 -5.84 -2.47
N PHE A 61 7.68 -5.70 -1.70
CA PHE A 61 6.56 -4.82 -2.05
C PHE A 61 6.87 -3.37 -1.69
N LEU A 62 6.60 -2.47 -2.61
CA LEU A 62 6.71 -1.03 -2.44
C LEU A 62 5.30 -0.42 -2.53
N ASP A 63 4.62 -0.25 -1.37
CA ASP A 63 3.32 0.43 -1.33
C ASP A 63 3.54 1.93 -1.58
N THR A 64 2.91 2.44 -2.61
CA THR A 64 3.02 3.83 -3.01
C THR A 64 1.78 4.61 -2.60
N PRO A 65 1.91 5.95 -2.42
CA PRO A 65 0.75 6.81 -2.33
C PRO A 65 -0.20 6.59 -3.51
N GLY A 66 -1.51 6.64 -3.25
CA GLY A 66 -2.50 6.48 -4.31
C GLY A 66 -2.33 7.52 -5.42
N ILE A 67 -2.22 7.06 -6.66
CA ILE A 67 -2.08 7.92 -7.83
C ILE A 67 -3.41 8.66 -8.05
N ASN A 68 -3.37 9.98 -7.95
CA ASN A 68 -4.51 10.87 -8.21
C ASN A 68 -3.99 12.24 -8.66
N LYS A 69 -4.78 13.02 -9.40
CA LYS A 69 -4.37 14.37 -9.82
C LYS A 69 -4.03 15.23 -8.61
N ALA A 70 -2.79 15.73 -8.55
CA ALA A 70 -2.33 16.59 -7.47
C ALA A 70 -3.15 17.88 -7.39
N LYS A 71 -3.57 18.25 -6.17
CA LYS A 71 -4.31 19.51 -5.91
C LYS A 71 -3.51 20.48 -5.05
N ASN A 72 -2.41 20.02 -4.47
CA ASN A 72 -1.54 20.78 -3.58
C ASN A 72 -0.12 20.21 -3.58
N LYS A 73 0.82 20.86 -2.90
CA LYS A 73 2.24 20.45 -2.81
C LYS A 73 2.42 19.03 -2.26
N LEU A 74 1.61 18.62 -1.27
CA LEU A 74 1.64 17.25 -0.76
C LEU A 74 1.25 16.24 -1.84
N GLY A 75 0.20 16.54 -2.62
CA GLY A 75 -0.21 15.71 -3.75
C GLY A 75 0.88 15.59 -4.82
N GLU A 76 1.59 16.67 -5.14
CA GLU A 76 2.73 16.66 -6.06
C GLU A 76 3.87 15.77 -5.54
N TYR A 77 4.22 15.91 -4.26
CA TYR A 77 5.20 15.06 -3.61
C TYR A 77 4.82 13.57 -3.69
N MET A 78 3.58 13.23 -3.34
CA MET A 78 3.07 11.86 -3.39
C MET A 78 3.10 11.27 -4.81
N MET A 79 2.80 12.07 -5.82
CA MET A 79 2.89 11.67 -7.24
C MET A 79 4.33 11.39 -7.65
N ASN A 80 5.27 12.25 -7.27
CA ASN A 80 6.69 12.06 -7.57
C ASN A 80 7.22 10.78 -6.92
N VAL A 81 6.84 10.47 -5.67
CA VAL A 81 7.19 9.22 -4.98
C VAL A 81 6.65 8.01 -5.74
N ALA A 82 5.39 8.06 -6.20
CA ALA A 82 4.80 6.97 -6.96
C ALA A 82 5.53 6.75 -8.30
N TYR A 83 5.81 7.82 -9.04
CA TYR A 83 6.46 7.70 -10.35
C TYR A 83 7.93 7.27 -10.29
N SER A 84 8.71 7.78 -9.32
CA SER A 84 10.10 7.34 -9.17
C SER A 84 10.19 5.84 -8.89
N THR A 85 9.26 5.31 -8.10
CA THR A 85 9.21 3.89 -7.76
C THR A 85 9.01 3.00 -8.99
N LEU A 86 8.23 3.44 -9.99
CA LEU A 86 7.94 2.61 -11.19
C LEU A 86 9.16 2.32 -12.06
N ASN A 87 10.20 3.15 -11.98
CA ASN A 87 11.43 2.97 -12.75
C ASN A 87 12.45 2.04 -12.06
N GLU A 88 12.18 1.63 -10.82
CA GLU A 88 13.11 0.90 -9.97
C GLU A 88 12.64 -0.53 -9.66
N VAL A 89 11.55 -0.99 -10.28
CA VAL A 89 10.91 -2.26 -9.93
C VAL A 89 10.89 -3.26 -11.08
N ASP A 90 10.77 -4.55 -10.71
CA ASP A 90 10.68 -5.66 -11.65
C ASP A 90 9.24 -5.91 -12.12
N ILE A 91 8.24 -5.53 -11.32
CA ILE A 91 6.81 -5.68 -11.63
C ILE A 91 6.05 -4.46 -11.13
N VAL A 92 5.08 -4.00 -11.92
CA VAL A 92 4.06 -3.03 -11.50
C VAL A 92 2.77 -3.79 -11.20
N MET A 93 2.32 -3.77 -9.96
CA MET A 93 1.04 -4.33 -9.52
C MET A 93 0.00 -3.21 -9.42
N TRP A 94 -0.88 -3.12 -10.41
CA TRP A 94 -1.95 -2.13 -10.44
C TRP A 94 -3.22 -2.68 -9.83
N ILE A 95 -3.69 -2.07 -8.74
CA ILE A 95 -4.89 -2.49 -8.01
C ILE A 95 -6.07 -1.60 -8.38
N VAL A 96 -7.18 -2.25 -8.75
CA VAL A 96 -8.45 -1.62 -9.12
C VAL A 96 -9.63 -2.25 -8.37
N GLU A 97 -10.77 -1.57 -8.39
CA GLU A 97 -12.05 -2.14 -7.94
C GLU A 97 -12.77 -2.87 -9.09
N PRO A 98 -13.70 -3.82 -8.80
CA PRO A 98 -14.42 -4.59 -9.82
C PRO A 98 -15.53 -3.74 -10.45
N THR A 99 -15.15 -2.83 -11.33
CA THR A 99 -16.06 -1.92 -12.05
C THR A 99 -15.70 -1.84 -13.52
N THR A 100 -16.70 -1.67 -14.37
CA THR A 100 -16.55 -1.41 -15.81
C THR A 100 -16.34 0.07 -16.12
N PHE A 101 -16.44 0.96 -15.11
CA PHE A 101 -16.24 2.39 -15.30
C PHE A 101 -14.77 2.77 -15.20
N ILE A 102 -14.16 3.10 -16.32
CA ILE A 102 -12.80 3.65 -16.40
C ILE A 102 -12.86 5.17 -16.26
N GLY A 103 -12.71 5.67 -15.04
CA GLY A 103 -12.73 7.09 -14.71
C GLY A 103 -11.43 7.82 -15.08
N ALA A 104 -11.38 9.14 -14.82
CA ALA A 104 -10.21 9.96 -15.11
C ALA A 104 -8.95 9.51 -14.34
N GLY A 105 -9.13 8.98 -13.12
CA GLY A 105 -8.03 8.44 -12.30
C GLY A 105 -7.40 7.20 -12.93
N GLU A 106 -8.21 6.23 -13.39
CA GLU A 106 -7.74 5.05 -14.09
C GLU A 106 -7.06 5.42 -15.41
N ARG A 107 -7.66 6.31 -16.21
CA ARG A 107 -7.06 6.76 -17.49
C ARG A 107 -5.68 7.35 -17.27
N HIS A 108 -5.50 8.12 -16.22
CA HIS A 108 -4.19 8.66 -15.87
C HIS A 108 -3.19 7.55 -15.50
N ILE A 109 -3.61 6.52 -14.78
CA ILE A 109 -2.74 5.37 -14.49
C ILE A 109 -2.44 4.57 -15.75
N ILE A 110 -3.41 4.38 -16.65
CA ILE A 110 -3.19 3.76 -17.97
C ILE A 110 -2.10 4.51 -18.73
N ASP A 111 -2.17 5.84 -18.81
CA ASP A 111 -1.16 6.68 -19.46
C ASP A 111 0.24 6.52 -18.85
N VAL A 112 0.31 6.20 -17.55
CA VAL A 112 1.58 5.97 -16.84
C VAL A 112 2.12 4.58 -17.12
N VAL A 113 1.31 3.53 -16.94
CA VAL A 113 1.74 2.14 -17.13
C VAL A 113 2.05 1.82 -18.59
N SER A 114 1.41 2.51 -19.55
CA SER A 114 1.71 2.34 -20.97
C SER A 114 3.10 2.87 -21.39
N LYS A 115 3.79 3.59 -20.52
CA LYS A 115 5.13 4.14 -20.78
C LYS A 115 6.26 3.36 -20.11
N VAL A 116 5.93 2.39 -19.27
CA VAL A 116 6.93 1.52 -18.63
C VAL A 116 7.09 0.24 -19.44
N ASN A 117 8.31 -0.30 -19.45
CA ASN A 117 8.61 -1.60 -20.05
C ASN A 117 8.53 -2.75 -19.05
N THR A 118 8.20 -2.44 -17.81
CA THR A 118 8.09 -3.36 -16.69
C THR A 118 6.79 -4.16 -16.82
N PRO A 119 6.77 -5.48 -16.56
CA PRO A 119 5.55 -6.28 -16.52
C PRO A 119 4.48 -5.66 -15.61
N VAL A 120 3.24 -5.63 -16.10
CA VAL A 120 2.10 -5.05 -15.38
C VAL A 120 1.10 -6.14 -15.01
N VAL A 121 0.90 -6.34 -13.72
CA VAL A 121 -0.11 -7.26 -13.18
C VAL A 121 -1.32 -6.44 -12.71
N LEU A 122 -2.48 -6.66 -13.32
CA LEU A 122 -3.74 -6.07 -12.85
C LEU A 122 -4.31 -6.91 -11.71
N VAL A 123 -4.59 -6.29 -10.58
CA VAL A 123 -5.26 -6.91 -9.44
C VAL A 123 -6.65 -6.30 -9.26
N ILE A 124 -7.70 -7.07 -9.55
CA ILE A 124 -9.09 -6.66 -9.32
C ILE A 124 -9.44 -7.03 -7.88
N ASN A 125 -9.39 -6.05 -6.99
CA ASN A 125 -9.62 -6.23 -5.56
C ASN A 125 -11.10 -6.02 -5.19
N LYS A 126 -11.47 -6.36 -3.95
CA LYS A 126 -12.84 -6.26 -3.39
C LYS A 126 -13.86 -7.13 -4.13
N THR A 127 -13.44 -8.28 -4.64
CA THR A 127 -14.34 -9.23 -5.32
C THR A 127 -15.43 -9.79 -4.40
N ASP A 128 -15.29 -9.63 -3.10
CA ASP A 128 -16.30 -9.98 -2.08
C ASP A 128 -17.49 -9.01 -2.03
N THR A 129 -17.41 -7.87 -2.73
CA THR A 129 -18.47 -6.85 -2.74
C THR A 129 -19.41 -6.93 -3.94
N VAL A 130 -19.11 -7.79 -4.90
CA VAL A 130 -19.87 -7.96 -6.16
C VAL A 130 -20.03 -9.43 -6.52
N ASP A 131 -20.90 -9.73 -7.48
CA ASP A 131 -21.05 -11.07 -8.02
C ASP A 131 -19.93 -11.45 -9.02
N LYS A 132 -19.89 -12.73 -9.41
CA LYS A 132 -18.86 -13.24 -10.33
C LYS A 132 -18.97 -12.64 -11.73
N GLN A 133 -20.17 -12.28 -12.17
CA GLN A 133 -20.39 -11.68 -13.50
C GLN A 133 -19.77 -10.28 -13.54
N ALA A 134 -19.99 -9.46 -12.52
CA ALA A 134 -19.38 -8.12 -12.42
C ALA A 134 -17.84 -8.18 -12.41
N VAL A 135 -17.24 -9.21 -11.78
CA VAL A 135 -15.79 -9.43 -11.85
C VAL A 135 -15.36 -9.77 -13.27
N ALA A 136 -16.08 -10.64 -13.97
CA ALA A 136 -15.78 -11.02 -15.36
C ALA A 136 -15.91 -9.81 -16.31
N ASP A 137 -16.93 -9.00 -16.14
CA ASP A 137 -17.14 -7.78 -16.92
C ASP A 137 -16.03 -6.75 -16.69
N ALA A 138 -15.59 -6.59 -15.45
CA ALA A 138 -14.44 -5.74 -15.13
C ALA A 138 -13.16 -6.26 -15.81
N ILE A 139 -12.88 -7.57 -15.74
CA ILE A 139 -11.73 -8.18 -16.43
C ILE A 139 -11.75 -7.84 -17.93
N ASN A 140 -12.89 -8.04 -18.58
CA ASN A 140 -13.02 -7.76 -20.01
C ASN A 140 -12.80 -6.28 -20.33
N THR A 141 -13.37 -5.39 -19.52
CA THR A 141 -13.19 -3.93 -19.70
C THR A 141 -11.72 -3.51 -19.58
N TYR A 142 -10.99 -4.04 -18.59
CA TYR A 142 -9.58 -3.68 -18.42
C TYR A 142 -8.68 -4.28 -19.50
N LYS A 143 -8.99 -5.47 -20.04
CA LYS A 143 -8.27 -6.06 -21.17
C LYS A 143 -8.29 -5.19 -22.44
N GLU A 144 -9.32 -4.37 -22.61
CA GLU A 144 -9.45 -3.48 -23.77
C GLU A 144 -8.54 -2.24 -23.68
N VAL A 145 -8.06 -1.89 -22.48
CA VAL A 145 -7.32 -0.64 -22.26
C VAL A 145 -5.82 -0.81 -22.08
N HIS A 146 -5.35 -2.03 -21.78
CA HIS A 146 -3.93 -2.34 -21.64
C HIS A 146 -3.70 -3.86 -21.78
N ASP A 147 -2.54 -4.24 -22.34
CA ASP A 147 -2.10 -5.63 -22.40
C ASP A 147 -1.36 -5.99 -21.12
N PHE A 148 -2.05 -6.65 -20.20
CA PHE A 148 -1.52 -7.05 -18.90
C PHE A 148 -0.81 -8.40 -18.97
N ASP A 149 0.34 -8.54 -18.31
CA ASP A 149 1.05 -9.82 -18.17
C ASP A 149 0.25 -10.85 -17.35
N ALA A 150 -0.60 -10.36 -16.46
CA ALA A 150 -1.60 -11.18 -15.75
C ALA A 150 -2.74 -10.32 -15.19
N ILE A 151 -3.91 -10.95 -14.99
CA ILE A 151 -5.05 -10.34 -14.29
C ILE A 151 -5.49 -11.30 -13.19
N VAL A 152 -5.44 -10.82 -11.93
CA VAL A 152 -5.75 -11.65 -10.75
C VAL A 152 -6.86 -10.99 -9.94
N PRO A 153 -8.08 -11.55 -9.92
CA PRO A 153 -9.13 -11.10 -9.03
C PRO A 153 -8.87 -11.58 -7.60
N VAL A 154 -8.98 -10.68 -6.61
CA VAL A 154 -8.72 -10.97 -5.19
C VAL A 154 -9.76 -10.32 -4.29
N SER A 155 -9.87 -10.79 -3.05
CA SER A 155 -10.41 -10.02 -1.93
C SER A 155 -9.33 -9.86 -0.86
N ALA A 156 -8.74 -8.68 -0.79
CA ALA A 156 -7.75 -8.35 0.24
C ALA A 156 -8.36 -8.50 1.65
N LEU A 157 -9.62 -8.11 1.82
CA LEU A 157 -10.30 -8.18 3.11
C LEU A 157 -10.58 -9.61 3.58
N ARG A 158 -10.89 -10.51 2.64
CA ARG A 158 -11.24 -11.92 2.93
C ARG A 158 -10.08 -12.90 2.74
N GLY A 159 -8.94 -12.44 2.28
CA GLY A 159 -7.80 -13.29 1.97
C GLY A 159 -7.99 -14.17 0.73
N HIS A 160 -9.03 -13.92 -0.09
CA HIS A 160 -9.32 -14.77 -1.23
C HIS A 160 -8.32 -14.56 -2.36
N ASN A 161 -7.85 -15.67 -2.93
CA ASN A 161 -6.98 -15.76 -4.11
C ASN A 161 -5.59 -15.10 -3.97
N GLN A 162 -5.13 -14.88 -2.73
CA GLN A 162 -3.81 -14.28 -2.47
C GLN A 162 -2.66 -15.22 -2.83
N ALA A 163 -2.83 -16.52 -2.61
CA ALA A 163 -1.82 -17.51 -3.00
C ALA A 163 -1.56 -17.52 -4.51
N GLU A 164 -2.61 -17.40 -5.33
CA GLU A 164 -2.47 -17.28 -6.78
C GLU A 164 -1.80 -15.97 -7.20
N LEU A 165 -2.07 -14.87 -6.49
CA LEU A 165 -1.37 -13.61 -6.71
C LEU A 165 0.13 -13.75 -6.44
N ILE A 166 0.53 -14.30 -5.29
CA ILE A 166 1.95 -14.53 -4.96
C ILE A 166 2.62 -15.42 -6.02
N LYS A 167 1.97 -16.53 -6.40
CA LYS A 167 2.48 -17.44 -7.44
C LYS A 167 2.63 -16.71 -8.79
N THR A 168 1.69 -15.87 -9.16
CA THR A 168 1.73 -15.08 -10.40
C THR A 168 2.90 -14.10 -10.38
N LEU A 169 3.09 -13.38 -9.28
CA LEU A 169 4.20 -12.44 -9.13
C LEU A 169 5.55 -13.17 -9.20
N LYS A 170 5.73 -14.27 -8.47
CA LYS A 170 6.96 -15.07 -8.52
C LYS A 170 7.28 -15.58 -9.94
N ARG A 171 6.27 -15.99 -10.70
CA ARG A 171 6.46 -16.44 -12.07
C ARG A 171 7.09 -15.36 -12.96
N LEU A 172 6.73 -14.11 -12.75
CA LEU A 172 7.19 -12.96 -13.52
C LEU A 172 8.52 -12.38 -13.00
N LEU A 173 8.86 -12.59 -11.72
CA LEU A 173 10.11 -12.12 -11.15
C LEU A 173 11.32 -12.82 -11.77
N PRO A 174 12.48 -12.15 -11.83
CA PRO A 174 13.74 -12.74 -12.25
C PRO A 174 14.24 -13.79 -11.23
N PHE A 175 15.18 -14.62 -11.66
CA PHE A 175 15.99 -15.40 -10.74
C PHE A 175 17.00 -14.46 -10.06
N GLY A 176 17.13 -14.56 -8.75
CA GLY A 176 18.01 -13.68 -7.99
C GLY A 176 18.25 -14.17 -6.56
N PRO A 177 19.19 -13.55 -5.87
CA PRO A 177 19.47 -13.86 -4.47
C PRO A 177 18.39 -13.28 -3.55
N GLN A 178 18.33 -13.76 -2.34
CA GLN A 178 17.59 -13.14 -1.25
C GLN A 178 18.21 -11.77 -0.92
N PHE A 179 17.38 -10.72 -0.83
CA PHE A 179 17.82 -9.34 -0.55
C PHE A 179 17.85 -9.03 0.95
N TYR A 180 16.93 -9.63 1.70
CA TYR A 180 16.71 -9.40 3.13
C TYR A 180 16.70 -10.73 3.87
N ASP A 181 17.05 -10.72 5.16
CA ASP A 181 16.97 -11.91 6.02
C ASP A 181 15.52 -12.44 6.06
N GLU A 182 15.35 -13.74 6.30
CA GLU A 182 14.06 -14.44 6.20
C GLU A 182 12.99 -13.88 7.14
N ASP A 183 13.38 -13.36 8.28
CA ASP A 183 12.51 -12.76 9.30
C ASP A 183 12.26 -11.26 9.07
N THR A 184 12.90 -10.66 8.08
CA THR A 184 12.69 -9.25 7.74
C THR A 184 11.32 -9.04 7.08
N ILE A 185 10.48 -8.24 7.71
CA ILE A 185 9.12 -7.93 7.21
C ILE A 185 9.05 -6.55 6.59
N THR A 186 9.83 -5.60 7.10
CA THR A 186 9.87 -4.21 6.63
C THR A 186 11.20 -3.56 7.00
N ASP A 187 11.60 -2.55 6.24
CA ASP A 187 12.73 -1.68 6.54
C ASP A 187 12.33 -0.43 7.36
N GLN A 188 11.02 -0.29 7.65
CA GLN A 188 10.52 0.88 8.36
C GLN A 188 10.91 0.83 9.84
N PRO A 189 11.49 1.91 10.41
CA PRO A 189 11.74 1.99 11.84
C PRO A 189 10.45 1.84 12.65
N GLU A 190 10.47 1.11 13.75
CA GLU A 190 9.30 0.92 14.63
C GLU A 190 8.63 2.23 15.03
N ARG A 191 9.43 3.27 15.30
CA ARG A 191 8.93 4.62 15.61
C ARG A 191 8.04 5.18 14.50
N GLN A 192 8.38 4.92 13.24
CA GLN A 192 7.59 5.39 12.11
C GLN A 192 6.29 4.60 11.98
N ILE A 193 6.31 3.28 12.20
CA ILE A 193 5.11 2.44 12.21
C ILE A 193 4.16 2.90 13.32
N VAL A 194 4.69 3.16 14.51
CA VAL A 194 3.89 3.66 15.66
C VAL A 194 3.31 5.04 15.37
N ALA A 195 4.09 5.96 14.81
CA ALA A 195 3.60 7.28 14.40
C ALA A 195 2.43 7.17 13.41
N GLU A 196 2.57 6.30 12.41
CA GLU A 196 1.51 6.04 11.44
C GLU A 196 0.27 5.38 12.06
N MET A 197 0.42 4.45 13.02
CA MET A 197 -0.71 3.86 13.74
C MET A 197 -1.49 4.92 14.55
N ILE A 198 -0.80 5.87 15.19
CA ILE A 198 -1.46 6.99 15.87
C ILE A 198 -2.17 7.88 14.84
N ARG A 199 -1.53 8.16 13.70
CA ARG A 199 -2.14 8.93 12.60
C ARG A 199 -3.37 8.23 12.01
N GLU A 200 -3.38 6.91 11.94
CA GLU A 200 -4.55 6.13 11.52
C GLU A 200 -5.75 6.39 12.43
N GLN A 201 -5.54 6.43 13.76
CA GLN A 201 -6.64 6.73 14.69
C GLN A 201 -7.18 8.14 14.46
N ALA A 202 -6.31 9.11 14.25
CA ALA A 202 -6.73 10.46 13.87
C ALA A 202 -7.52 10.48 12.54
N LEU A 203 -7.08 9.71 11.53
CA LEU A 203 -7.82 9.56 10.26
C LEU A 203 -9.20 8.93 10.46
N ARG A 204 -9.36 8.01 11.41
CA ARG A 204 -10.64 7.33 11.68
C ARG A 204 -11.62 8.20 12.47
N GLN A 205 -11.11 8.95 13.43
CA GLN A 205 -11.94 9.70 14.40
C GLN A 205 -12.25 11.13 13.96
N LEU A 206 -11.40 11.75 13.13
CA LEU A 206 -11.57 13.13 12.69
C LEU A 206 -12.21 13.21 11.30
N ASP A 207 -12.98 14.26 11.04
CA ASP A 207 -13.70 14.45 9.78
C ASP A 207 -13.20 15.63 8.97
N LYS A 208 -13.71 15.75 7.75
CA LYS A 208 -13.42 16.82 6.77
C LYS A 208 -11.93 16.91 6.45
N GLU A 209 -11.36 18.11 6.46
CA GLU A 209 -9.97 18.41 6.12
C GLU A 209 -8.98 18.21 7.27
N ILE A 210 -9.48 18.10 8.53
CA ILE A 210 -8.62 18.05 9.73
C ILE A 210 -7.63 16.88 9.69
N PRO A 211 -8.04 15.63 9.38
CA PRO A 211 -7.12 14.50 9.37
C PRO A 211 -6.05 14.59 8.28
N HIS A 212 -6.30 15.35 7.21
CA HIS A 212 -5.32 15.54 6.14
C HIS A 212 -4.18 16.50 6.52
N GLY A 213 -4.39 17.37 7.52
CA GLY A 213 -3.40 18.31 8.06
C GLY A 213 -2.68 17.82 9.32
N ILE A 214 -2.69 16.50 9.62
CA ILE A 214 -2.06 15.94 10.81
C ILE A 214 -0.76 15.22 10.46
N ALA A 215 0.28 15.45 11.26
CA ALA A 215 1.49 14.66 11.35
C ALA A 215 1.71 14.20 12.79
N VAL A 216 2.41 13.08 12.98
CA VAL A 216 2.75 12.52 14.30
C VAL A 216 4.25 12.35 14.38
N VAL A 217 4.83 12.80 15.47
CA VAL A 217 6.26 12.63 15.80
C VAL A 217 6.35 11.84 17.10
N ILE A 218 7.17 10.81 17.13
CA ILE A 218 7.47 10.06 18.35
C ILE A 218 8.65 10.73 19.05
N ASP A 219 8.40 11.37 20.18
CA ASP A 219 9.41 12.07 20.97
C ASP A 219 10.24 11.07 21.78
N ARG A 220 9.54 10.09 22.39
CA ARG A 220 10.17 9.05 23.20
C ARG A 220 9.46 7.71 22.99
N MET A 221 10.25 6.64 22.99
CA MET A 221 9.78 5.26 22.94
C MET A 221 10.71 4.42 23.79
N LYS A 222 10.20 3.85 24.90
CA LYS A 222 11.00 3.12 25.88
C LYS A 222 10.22 1.94 26.43
N GLU A 223 10.82 0.76 26.33
CA GLU A 223 10.28 -0.44 26.98
C GLU A 223 10.39 -0.33 28.50
N ARG A 224 9.36 -0.77 29.20
CA ARG A 224 9.39 -0.85 30.67
C ARG A 224 10.37 -1.93 31.12
N PRO A 225 11.00 -1.76 32.31
CA PRO A 225 11.99 -2.71 32.81
C PRO A 225 11.45 -4.14 33.00
N ASP A 226 10.15 -4.30 33.17
CA ASP A 226 9.47 -5.59 33.32
C ASP A 226 9.04 -6.23 31.99
N GLY A 227 9.33 -5.57 30.86
CA GLY A 227 8.95 -6.04 29.52
C GLY A 227 7.44 -6.03 29.25
N SER A 228 6.61 -5.48 30.17
CA SER A 228 5.15 -5.56 30.07
C SER A 228 4.55 -4.70 28.97
N CYS A 229 5.16 -3.54 28.69
CA CYS A 229 4.72 -2.64 27.61
C CYS A 229 5.76 -1.60 27.24
N MET A 230 5.48 -0.90 26.15
CA MET A 230 6.25 0.21 25.62
C MET A 230 5.59 1.54 26.02
N ASP A 231 6.33 2.41 26.73
CA ASP A 231 5.91 3.78 27.01
C ASP A 231 6.24 4.66 25.80
N ILE A 232 5.24 5.34 25.25
CA ILE A 232 5.36 6.16 24.04
C ILE A 232 4.90 7.57 24.35
N GLU A 233 5.78 8.54 24.09
CA GLU A 233 5.46 9.97 24.10
C GLU A 233 5.44 10.44 22.63
N ALA A 234 4.35 11.07 22.22
CA ALA A 234 4.16 11.50 20.83
C ALA A 234 3.55 12.90 20.76
N THR A 235 4.01 13.69 19.81
CA THR A 235 3.46 15.01 19.48
C THR A 235 2.62 14.91 18.21
N ILE A 236 1.34 15.30 18.32
CA ILE A 236 0.44 15.45 17.16
C ILE A 236 0.53 16.89 16.67
N ILE A 237 1.03 17.07 15.46
CA ILE A 237 1.15 18.35 14.78
C ILE A 237 -0.05 18.55 13.88
N CYS A 238 -0.72 19.69 13.99
CA CYS A 238 -1.84 20.07 13.14
C CYS A 238 -1.55 21.35 12.35
N GLU A 239 -2.11 21.44 11.15
CA GLU A 239 -1.86 22.56 10.21
C GLU A 239 -2.36 23.92 10.73
N ARG A 240 -3.43 23.94 11.56
CA ARG A 240 -4.06 25.17 12.06
C ARG A 240 -4.35 25.07 13.55
N ASP A 241 -4.15 26.17 14.26
CA ASP A 241 -4.47 26.25 15.70
C ASP A 241 -5.94 25.94 16.01
N SER A 242 -6.86 26.31 15.11
CA SER A 242 -8.29 25.99 15.25
C SER A 242 -8.60 24.48 15.28
N HIS A 243 -7.70 23.65 14.73
CA HIS A 243 -7.83 22.19 14.72
C HIS A 243 -7.44 21.56 16.06
N LYS A 244 -6.59 22.23 16.85
CA LYS A 244 -6.06 21.70 18.11
C LYS A 244 -7.18 21.33 19.11
N GLY A 245 -8.16 22.22 19.29
CA GLY A 245 -9.28 21.96 20.18
C GLY A 245 -10.14 20.77 19.75
N ILE A 246 -10.27 20.54 18.43
CA ILE A 246 -11.04 19.43 17.88
C ILE A 246 -10.26 18.11 18.08
N ILE A 247 -8.94 18.12 17.88
CA ILE A 247 -8.07 16.95 18.06
C ILE A 247 -8.00 16.54 19.55
N ILE A 248 -8.00 17.49 20.47
CA ILE A 248 -8.01 17.19 21.93
C ILE A 248 -9.38 16.69 22.38
N GLY A 249 -10.45 17.18 21.76
CA GLY A 249 -11.81 16.87 22.15
C GLY A 249 -12.25 17.55 23.45
N LYS A 250 -13.50 17.32 23.84
CA LYS A 250 -14.05 17.87 25.08
C LYS A 250 -13.38 17.19 26.28
N GLN A 251 -12.68 17.98 27.10
CA GLN A 251 -11.94 17.49 28.28
C GLN A 251 -10.84 16.42 27.97
N GLY A 252 -10.29 16.43 26.78
CA GLY A 252 -9.28 15.46 26.38
C GLY A 252 -9.84 14.05 26.09
N ALA A 253 -11.11 13.94 25.76
CA ALA A 253 -11.79 12.65 25.57
C ALA A 253 -11.57 12.01 24.18
N MET A 254 -10.75 12.62 23.32
CA MET A 254 -10.51 12.12 21.96
C MET A 254 -9.16 11.45 21.82
#